data_0add88d588f55ddec81d36fa401fcdf8
#
_entry.id   0add88d588f55ddec81d36fa401fcdf8
#
_cell.length_a   1.000
_cell.length_b   1.000
_cell.length_c   1.000
_cell.angle_alpha   90.00
_cell.angle_beta   90.00
_cell.angle_gamma   90.00
#
_symmetry.space_group_name_H-M   'P 1'
#
loop_
_entity.id
_entity.type
_entity.pdbx_description
1 polymer ?
#
loop_
_entity_poly.entity_id
_entity_poly.type
_entity_poly.pdbx_seq_one_letter_code
_entity_poly.pdbx_strand_id
1 'polypeptide(L)'
;ERDPRLAQTVLTQNTQYIDGTEGTFNFANTVTGYPMLKYISGPNFVNASTIDIPIYRMAEVYLNYAEAKAELGTLTQDDLDHSINLIRDRVGMPHLDKSAVNADPDPFLTSELYGYKNVDNGPNKGVILEIRRERSIEMVSEGIRFADLCRWREGQLLAQPFYGPYVPGEGRYDMDGNGKI
;
A
#
# COMPACT_ATOMS: atom_id res chain seq x y z
N GLU A 1 -1.23 -15.49 -2.05
CA GLU A 1 0.08 -14.84 -2.05
C GLU A 1 -0.12 -13.35 -1.83
N ARG A 2 0.72 -12.72 -1.01
CA ARG A 2 0.59 -11.30 -0.69
C ARG A 2 1.64 -10.50 -1.48
N ASP A 3 1.35 -9.23 -1.71
CA ASP A 3 2.30 -8.30 -2.33
C ASP A 3 3.63 -8.28 -1.55
N PRO A 4 4.77 -8.52 -2.21
CA PRO A 4 6.09 -8.54 -1.55
C PRO A 4 6.46 -7.24 -0.84
N ARG A 5 5.89 -6.11 -1.25
CA ARG A 5 6.11 -4.80 -0.60
C ARG A 5 5.56 -4.74 0.82
N LEU A 6 4.65 -5.65 1.21
CA LEU A 6 4.15 -5.69 2.59
C LEU A 6 5.29 -5.86 3.58
N ALA A 7 6.20 -6.81 3.33
CA ALA A 7 7.35 -7.07 4.20
C ALA A 7 8.39 -5.92 4.21
N GLN A 8 8.38 -5.05 3.20
CA GLN A 8 9.24 -3.87 3.12
C GLN A 8 8.60 -2.63 3.75
N THR A 9 7.28 -2.68 3.98
CA THR A 9 6.49 -1.54 4.44
C THR A 9 6.11 -1.64 5.90
N VAL A 10 5.85 -2.86 6.36
CA VAL A 10 5.33 -3.14 7.70
C VAL A 10 6.26 -4.11 8.40
N LEU A 11 6.57 -3.81 9.67
CA LEU A 11 7.31 -4.71 10.52
C LEU A 11 6.46 -5.97 10.77
N THR A 12 7.02 -7.12 10.38
CA THR A 12 6.45 -8.45 10.62
C THR A 12 7.43 -9.29 11.40
N GLN A 13 6.98 -10.48 11.82
CA GLN A 13 7.91 -11.46 12.38
C GLN A 13 9.05 -11.74 11.40
N ASN A 14 10.24 -11.89 11.92
CA ASN A 14 11.47 -12.13 11.14
C ASN A 14 11.88 -10.97 10.21
N THR A 15 11.32 -9.78 10.39
CA THR A 15 11.79 -8.61 9.67
C THR A 15 13.20 -8.26 10.13
N GLN A 16 14.11 -8.06 9.17
CA GLN A 16 15.42 -7.49 9.41
C GLN A 16 15.47 -6.06 8.90
N TYR A 17 16.05 -5.18 9.71
CA TYR A 17 16.37 -3.83 9.28
C TYR A 17 17.53 -3.83 8.28
N ILE A 18 17.77 -2.69 7.64
CA ILE A 18 18.85 -2.50 6.66
C ILE A 18 20.24 -2.78 7.25
N ASP A 19 20.42 -2.57 8.55
CA ASP A 19 21.65 -2.85 9.29
C ASP A 19 21.79 -4.32 9.74
N GLY A 20 20.86 -5.18 9.36
CA GLY A 20 20.84 -6.60 9.71
C GLY A 20 20.30 -6.91 11.11
N THR A 21 19.95 -5.91 11.91
CA THR A 21 19.32 -6.16 13.21
C THR A 21 17.91 -6.70 13.04
N GLU A 22 17.50 -7.61 13.92
CA GLU A 22 16.15 -8.15 13.93
C GLU A 22 15.15 -7.11 14.44
N GLY A 23 14.05 -6.94 13.73
CA GLY A 23 12.96 -6.09 14.15
C GLY A 23 12.21 -6.68 15.33
N THR A 24 12.19 -5.96 16.45
CA THR A 24 11.37 -6.34 17.62
C THR A 24 9.95 -5.85 17.43
N PHE A 25 9.01 -6.78 17.38
CA PHE A 25 7.60 -6.46 17.32
C PHE A 25 7.09 -6.01 18.70
N ASN A 26 6.56 -4.80 18.79
CA ASN A 26 6.00 -4.28 20.04
C ASN A 26 4.63 -3.65 19.79
N PHE A 27 3.57 -4.34 20.19
CA PHE A 27 2.20 -3.86 20.08
C PHE A 27 1.93 -2.56 20.86
N ALA A 28 2.67 -2.29 21.92
CA ALA A 28 2.50 -1.07 22.71
C ALA A 28 2.77 0.22 21.93
N ASN A 29 3.52 0.13 20.83
CA ASN A 29 3.93 1.27 20.04
C ASN A 29 3.02 1.53 18.82
N THR A 30 1.98 0.74 18.62
CA THR A 30 1.10 0.89 17.45
C THR A 30 -0.36 0.63 17.80
N VAL A 31 -1.26 1.46 17.28
CA VAL A 31 -2.71 1.29 17.46
C VAL A 31 -3.24 0.08 16.67
N THR A 32 -2.65 -0.18 15.50
CA THR A 32 -3.11 -1.25 14.59
C THR A 32 -2.38 -2.57 14.77
N GLY A 33 -1.30 -2.59 15.55
CA GLY A 33 -0.41 -3.75 15.63
C GLY A 33 0.57 -3.89 14.45
N TYR A 34 0.59 -2.93 13.52
CA TYR A 34 1.44 -2.96 12.33
C TYR A 34 2.38 -1.75 12.28
N PRO A 35 3.55 -1.81 12.92
CA PRO A 35 4.53 -0.73 12.84
C PRO A 35 5.02 -0.54 11.40
N MET A 36 5.16 0.72 10.98
CA MET A 36 5.70 1.04 9.66
C MET A 36 7.21 0.84 9.66
N LEU A 37 7.72 0.23 8.58
CA LEU A 37 9.15 -0.07 8.39
C LEU A 37 9.80 0.80 7.31
N LYS A 38 9.02 1.25 6.34
CA LYS A 38 9.54 2.01 5.19
C LYS A 38 10.28 3.27 5.66
N TYR A 39 11.50 3.48 5.16
CA TYR A 39 12.43 4.57 5.55
C TYR A 39 12.97 4.50 6.98
N ILE A 40 12.96 3.32 7.61
CA ILE A 40 13.60 3.10 8.91
C ILE A 40 14.88 2.30 8.70
N SER A 41 16.01 2.85 9.16
CA SER A 41 17.32 2.20 9.02
C SER A 41 17.60 1.14 10.07
N GLY A 42 16.99 1.25 11.26
CA GLY A 42 17.15 0.32 12.37
C GLY A 42 17.33 1.04 13.71
N PRO A 43 17.27 0.31 14.84
CA PRO A 43 17.34 0.91 16.17
C PRO A 43 18.68 1.59 16.47
N ASN A 44 19.77 1.18 15.83
CA ASN A 44 21.09 1.79 16.00
C ASN A 44 21.19 3.21 15.43
N PHE A 45 20.22 3.62 14.61
CA PHE A 45 20.18 4.93 13.94
C PHE A 45 19.09 5.84 14.51
N VAL A 46 18.54 5.52 15.67
CA VAL A 46 17.55 6.39 16.34
C VAL A 46 18.19 7.75 16.60
N ASN A 47 17.55 8.81 16.12
CA ASN A 47 18.04 10.21 16.14
C ASN A 47 19.34 10.47 15.33
N ALA A 48 19.82 9.52 14.56
CA ALA A 48 21.03 9.63 13.74
C ALA A 48 20.87 9.04 12.34
N SER A 49 19.64 9.00 11.83
CA SER A 49 19.37 8.47 10.49
C SER A 49 20.02 9.31 9.40
N THR A 50 20.74 8.65 8.51
CA THR A 50 21.35 9.24 7.31
C THR A 50 20.64 8.82 6.03
N ILE A 51 19.42 8.26 6.14
CA ILE A 51 18.64 7.86 4.98
C ILE A 51 18.16 9.10 4.24
N ASP A 52 18.46 9.12 2.94
CA ASP A 52 17.91 10.11 2.03
C ASP A 52 16.41 9.86 1.81
N ILE A 53 15.60 10.89 1.98
CA ILE A 53 14.17 10.83 1.70
C ILE A 53 13.96 11.32 0.26
N PRO A 54 13.45 10.47 -0.65
CA PRO A 54 13.16 10.90 -1.99
C PRO A 54 12.02 11.92 -2.01
N ILE A 55 12.26 13.08 -2.64
CA ILE A 55 11.23 14.11 -2.82
C ILE A 55 10.32 13.71 -3.98
N TYR A 56 10.92 13.24 -5.07
CA TYR A 56 10.23 12.70 -6.25
C TYR A 56 10.92 11.43 -6.71
N ARG A 57 10.15 10.47 -7.21
CA ARG A 57 10.69 9.26 -7.79
C ARG A 57 9.86 8.80 -8.98
N MET A 58 10.48 8.04 -9.86
CA MET A 58 9.87 7.63 -11.13
C MET A 58 8.55 6.87 -10.97
N ALA A 59 8.39 6.12 -9.86
CA ALA A 59 7.14 5.41 -9.59
C ALA A 59 5.93 6.37 -9.50
N GLU A 60 6.11 7.56 -8.91
CA GLU A 60 5.05 8.57 -8.88
C GLU A 60 4.70 9.06 -10.28
N VAL A 61 5.71 9.27 -11.13
CA VAL A 61 5.51 9.70 -12.53
C VAL A 61 4.71 8.65 -13.31
N TYR A 62 5.09 7.37 -13.17
CA TYR A 62 4.36 6.27 -13.82
C TYR A 62 2.91 6.18 -13.35
N LEU A 63 2.67 6.33 -12.05
CA LEU A 63 1.33 6.29 -11.48
C LEU A 63 0.50 7.50 -11.93
N ASN A 64 1.07 8.70 -11.96
CA ASN A 64 0.40 9.90 -12.45
C ASN A 64 0.03 9.77 -13.94
N TYR A 65 0.94 9.23 -14.75
CA TYR A 65 0.70 8.99 -16.17
C TYR A 65 -0.45 8.01 -16.40
N ALA A 66 -0.39 6.85 -15.76
CA ALA A 66 -1.42 5.82 -15.90
C ALA A 66 -2.80 6.32 -15.44
N GLU A 67 -2.85 7.01 -14.31
CA GLU A 67 -4.09 7.58 -13.78
C GLU A 67 -4.68 8.62 -14.72
N ALA A 68 -3.89 9.57 -15.20
CA ALA A 68 -4.35 10.58 -16.13
C ALA A 68 -4.91 9.98 -17.44
N LYS A 69 -4.23 8.98 -18.00
CA LYS A 69 -4.70 8.27 -19.21
C LYS A 69 -6.00 7.48 -18.95
N ALA A 70 -6.13 6.87 -17.77
CA ALA A 70 -7.33 6.12 -17.39
C ALA A 70 -8.55 7.04 -17.21
N GLU A 71 -8.39 8.16 -16.52
CA GLU A 71 -9.45 9.14 -16.29
C GLU A 71 -9.88 9.83 -17.62
N LEU A 72 -8.96 10.02 -18.54
CA LEU A 72 -9.26 10.53 -19.90
C LEU A 72 -9.88 9.47 -20.83
N GLY A 73 -9.96 8.21 -20.40
CA GLY A 73 -10.47 7.12 -21.23
C GLY A 73 -9.54 6.69 -22.36
N THR A 74 -8.29 7.15 -22.37
CA THR A 74 -7.31 6.88 -23.43
C THR A 74 -6.25 5.85 -23.08
N LEU A 75 -6.33 5.27 -21.88
CA LEU A 75 -5.37 4.26 -21.41
C LEU A 75 -5.41 3.01 -22.30
N THR A 76 -4.25 2.57 -22.75
CA THR A 76 -4.04 1.31 -23.45
C THR A 76 -3.31 0.29 -22.56
N GLN A 77 -3.23 -0.98 -22.97
CA GLN A 77 -2.39 -1.96 -22.29
C GLN A 77 -0.91 -1.58 -22.40
N ASP A 78 -0.48 -1.08 -23.54
CA ASP A 78 0.89 -0.60 -23.76
C ASP A 78 1.27 0.52 -22.78
N ASP A 79 0.34 1.43 -22.47
CA ASP A 79 0.54 2.46 -21.45
C ASP A 79 0.77 1.86 -20.06
N LEU A 80 0.04 0.80 -19.70
CA LEU A 80 0.25 0.08 -18.45
C LEU A 80 1.61 -0.62 -18.42
N ASP A 81 2.01 -1.24 -19.53
CA ASP A 81 3.27 -1.97 -19.65
C ASP A 81 4.48 -1.04 -19.54
N HIS A 82 4.36 0.23 -19.99
CA HIS A 82 5.37 1.26 -19.86
C HIS A 82 5.24 2.14 -18.61
N SER A 83 4.38 1.78 -17.67
CA SER A 83 4.16 2.53 -16.44
C SER A 83 4.00 1.61 -15.20
N ILE A 84 2.79 1.24 -14.85
CA ILE A 84 2.48 0.44 -13.66
C ILE A 84 3.16 -0.92 -13.69
N ASN A 85 3.20 -1.59 -14.84
CA ASN A 85 3.79 -2.90 -14.96
C ASN A 85 5.32 -2.87 -14.72
N LEU A 86 6.00 -1.77 -14.99
CA LEU A 86 7.40 -1.58 -14.58
C LEU A 86 7.57 -1.53 -13.05
N ILE A 87 6.60 -0.96 -12.33
CA ILE A 87 6.60 -0.97 -10.87
C ILE A 87 6.38 -2.40 -10.37
N ARG A 88 5.43 -3.13 -10.96
CA ARG A 88 5.08 -4.49 -10.61
C ARG A 88 6.23 -5.48 -10.91
N ASP A 89 6.92 -5.32 -12.04
CA ASP A 89 8.11 -6.09 -12.40
C ASP A 89 9.22 -5.96 -11.35
N ARG A 90 9.49 -4.75 -10.88
CA ARG A 90 10.50 -4.49 -9.85
C ARG A 90 10.30 -5.33 -8.59
N VAL A 91 9.07 -5.65 -8.27
CA VAL A 91 8.68 -6.38 -7.05
C VAL A 91 8.18 -7.80 -7.31
N GLY A 92 8.28 -8.27 -8.55
CA GLY A 92 7.87 -9.63 -8.94
C GLY A 92 6.36 -9.87 -8.89
N MET A 93 5.55 -8.82 -9.04
CA MET A 93 4.09 -8.93 -9.13
C MET A 93 3.65 -9.22 -10.57
N PRO A 94 2.55 -9.98 -10.78
CA PRO A 94 1.98 -10.16 -12.11
C PRO A 94 1.60 -8.83 -12.75
N HIS A 95 1.73 -8.75 -14.07
CA HIS A 95 1.28 -7.57 -14.82
C HIS A 95 -0.20 -7.28 -14.61
N LEU A 96 -0.55 -6.01 -14.59
CA LEU A 96 -1.92 -5.55 -14.61
C LEU A 96 -2.46 -5.65 -16.05
N ASP A 97 -3.48 -6.47 -16.23
CA ASP A 97 -4.20 -6.59 -17.50
C ASP A 97 -5.47 -5.74 -17.44
N LYS A 98 -5.53 -4.72 -18.30
CA LYS A 98 -6.64 -3.77 -18.37
C LYS A 98 -7.99 -4.48 -18.63
N SER A 99 -8.00 -5.45 -19.52
CA SER A 99 -9.24 -6.13 -19.91
C SER A 99 -9.76 -6.99 -18.78
N ALA A 100 -8.88 -7.72 -18.10
CA ALA A 100 -9.23 -8.60 -17.00
C ALA A 100 -9.80 -7.81 -15.82
N VAL A 101 -9.13 -6.74 -15.39
CA VAL A 101 -9.59 -5.97 -14.21
C VAL A 101 -10.85 -5.16 -14.48
N ASN A 102 -11.11 -4.77 -15.73
CA ASN A 102 -12.36 -4.11 -16.09
C ASN A 102 -13.53 -5.09 -16.23
N ALA A 103 -13.26 -6.34 -16.61
CA ALA A 103 -14.27 -7.38 -16.69
C ALA A 103 -14.72 -7.86 -15.29
N ASP A 104 -13.78 -7.94 -14.34
CA ASP A 104 -14.04 -8.40 -12.97
C ASP A 104 -13.30 -7.49 -11.96
N PRO A 105 -13.86 -6.32 -11.61
CA PRO A 105 -13.26 -5.42 -10.63
C PRO A 105 -13.20 -6.05 -9.24
N ASP A 106 -12.06 -5.90 -8.55
CA ASP A 106 -11.84 -6.47 -7.23
C ASP A 106 -12.96 -6.07 -6.23
N PRO A 107 -13.66 -7.04 -5.62
CA PRO A 107 -14.74 -6.76 -4.68
C PRO A 107 -14.32 -5.96 -3.46
N PHE A 108 -13.05 -6.07 -3.02
CA PHE A 108 -12.54 -5.26 -1.92
C PHE A 108 -12.51 -3.78 -2.29
N LEU A 109 -12.05 -3.45 -3.51
CA LEU A 109 -11.96 -2.08 -4.00
C LEU A 109 -13.31 -1.42 -4.28
N THR A 110 -14.37 -2.23 -4.41
CA THR A 110 -15.75 -1.77 -4.59
C THR A 110 -16.61 -1.91 -3.34
N SER A 111 -16.03 -2.41 -2.24
CA SER A 111 -16.78 -2.68 -1.01
C SER A 111 -17.35 -1.40 -0.38
N GLU A 112 -18.47 -1.55 0.35
CA GLU A 112 -19.12 -0.45 1.07
C GLU A 112 -18.23 0.20 2.12
N LEU A 113 -17.39 -0.58 2.78
CA LEU A 113 -16.60 -0.11 3.92
C LEU A 113 -15.23 0.42 3.52
N TYR A 114 -14.51 -0.29 2.64
CA TYR A 114 -13.11 0.00 2.30
C TYR A 114 -12.91 0.39 0.84
N GLY A 115 -13.94 0.27 0.02
CA GLY A 115 -13.86 0.55 -1.41
C GLY A 115 -13.89 2.04 -1.74
N TYR A 116 -13.44 2.33 -2.96
CA TYR A 116 -13.56 3.67 -3.54
C TYR A 116 -14.95 3.87 -4.12
N LYS A 117 -15.64 4.93 -3.72
CA LYS A 117 -17.02 5.20 -4.12
C LYS A 117 -17.13 6.19 -5.28
N ASN A 118 -16.18 7.09 -5.37
CA ASN A 118 -16.16 8.15 -6.39
C ASN A 118 -15.25 7.75 -7.56
N VAL A 119 -15.59 6.65 -8.21
CA VAL A 119 -14.95 6.19 -9.45
C VAL A 119 -16.01 6.18 -10.54
N ASP A 120 -15.66 6.69 -11.72
CA ASP A 120 -16.55 6.60 -12.87
C ASP A 120 -16.96 5.13 -13.12
N ASN A 121 -18.25 4.90 -13.28
CA ASN A 121 -18.79 3.56 -13.58
C ASN A 121 -18.67 3.16 -15.05
N GLY A 122 -17.86 3.89 -15.82
CA GLY A 122 -17.57 3.59 -17.22
C GLY A 122 -16.69 2.34 -17.40
N PRO A 123 -16.31 2.05 -18.66
CA PRO A 123 -15.59 0.84 -19.03
C PRO A 123 -14.16 0.73 -18.44
N ASN A 124 -13.66 1.80 -17.84
CA ASN A 124 -12.33 1.84 -17.19
C ASN A 124 -12.41 1.75 -15.68
N LYS A 125 -13.56 1.46 -15.07
CA LYS A 125 -13.73 1.42 -13.61
C LYS A 125 -12.72 0.51 -12.94
N GLY A 126 -12.57 -0.71 -13.41
CA GLY A 126 -11.68 -1.70 -12.80
C GLY A 126 -10.22 -1.26 -12.81
N VAL A 127 -9.74 -0.75 -13.94
CA VAL A 127 -8.35 -0.30 -14.05
C VAL A 127 -8.09 0.96 -13.23
N ILE A 128 -9.04 1.88 -13.11
CA ILE A 128 -8.91 3.06 -12.22
C ILE A 128 -8.79 2.61 -10.75
N LEU A 129 -9.60 1.66 -10.32
CA LEU A 129 -9.53 1.09 -8.98
C LEU A 129 -8.17 0.47 -8.70
N GLU A 130 -7.64 -0.32 -9.64
CA GLU A 130 -6.32 -0.94 -9.52
C GLU A 130 -5.18 0.08 -9.49
N ILE A 131 -5.26 1.14 -10.30
CA ILE A 131 -4.29 2.24 -10.27
C ILE A 131 -4.29 2.92 -8.91
N ARG A 132 -5.45 3.20 -8.32
CA ARG A 132 -5.57 3.78 -6.98
C ARG A 132 -5.01 2.84 -5.90
N ARG A 133 -5.23 1.53 -6.02
CA ARG A 133 -4.62 0.52 -5.14
C ARG A 133 -3.10 0.51 -5.27
N GLU A 134 -2.58 0.41 -6.48
CA GLU A 134 -1.15 0.39 -6.75
C GLU A 134 -0.46 1.64 -6.19
N ARG A 135 -1.08 2.81 -6.39
CA ARG A 135 -0.60 4.07 -5.82
C ARG A 135 -0.59 4.05 -4.30
N SER A 136 -1.63 3.49 -3.68
CA SER A 136 -1.72 3.40 -2.21
C SER A 136 -0.63 2.51 -1.61
N ILE A 137 -0.28 1.43 -2.29
CA ILE A 137 0.74 0.47 -1.85
C ILE A 137 2.15 1.03 -2.11
N GLU A 138 2.38 1.50 -3.32
CA GLU A 138 3.71 1.96 -3.74
C GLU A 138 4.17 3.23 -3.00
N MET A 139 3.25 4.16 -2.80
CA MET A 139 3.55 5.50 -2.24
C MET A 139 3.24 5.61 -0.74
N VAL A 140 3.03 4.48 -0.05
CA VAL A 140 2.81 4.48 1.40
C VAL A 140 3.97 5.16 2.14
N SER A 141 3.67 5.93 3.17
CA SER A 141 4.64 6.74 3.97
C SER A 141 5.38 7.84 3.19
N GLU A 142 4.90 8.24 2.01
CA GLU A 142 5.50 9.32 1.21
C GLU A 142 4.66 10.62 1.25
N GLY A 143 3.69 10.71 2.15
CA GLY A 143 2.94 11.95 2.42
C GLY A 143 1.83 12.30 1.44
N ILE A 144 1.67 11.57 0.33
CA ILE A 144 0.74 11.93 -0.75
C ILE A 144 -0.70 11.42 -0.55
N ARG A 145 -0.91 10.44 0.34
CA ARG A 145 -2.21 9.74 0.50
C ARG A 145 -3.37 10.69 0.80
N PHE A 146 -3.16 11.68 1.66
CA PHE A 146 -4.22 12.63 2.01
C PHE A 146 -4.65 13.47 0.79
N ALA A 147 -3.69 13.97 0.01
CA ALA A 147 -3.98 14.72 -1.20
C ALA A 147 -4.71 13.85 -2.24
N ASP A 148 -4.31 12.57 -2.38
CA ASP A 148 -5.00 11.62 -3.25
C ASP A 148 -6.46 11.42 -2.85
N LEU A 149 -6.74 11.20 -1.57
CA LEU A 149 -8.11 11.04 -1.08
C LEU A 149 -8.96 12.30 -1.29
N CYS A 150 -8.38 13.49 -1.14
CA CYS A 150 -9.06 14.75 -1.41
C CYS A 150 -9.42 14.89 -2.90
N ARG A 151 -8.47 14.69 -3.81
CA ARG A 151 -8.70 14.83 -5.26
C ARG A 151 -9.62 13.75 -5.83
N TRP A 152 -9.63 12.54 -5.24
CA TRP A 152 -10.57 11.48 -5.58
C TRP A 152 -11.94 11.63 -4.89
N ARG A 153 -12.10 12.59 -3.99
CA ARG A 153 -13.30 12.80 -3.16
C ARG A 153 -13.63 11.58 -2.30
N GLU A 154 -12.60 10.89 -1.80
CA GLU A 154 -12.71 9.66 -1.01
C GLU A 154 -12.45 9.89 0.48
N GLY A 155 -12.72 11.09 0.98
CA GLY A 155 -12.51 11.47 2.38
C GLY A 155 -13.23 10.58 3.40
N GLN A 156 -14.32 9.92 3.03
CA GLN A 156 -15.03 8.96 3.89
C GLN A 156 -14.14 7.77 4.31
N LEU A 157 -13.10 7.44 3.56
CA LEU A 157 -12.16 6.39 3.96
C LEU A 157 -11.37 6.75 5.23
N LEU A 158 -11.24 8.05 5.54
CA LEU A 158 -10.61 8.51 6.79
C LEU A 158 -11.55 8.43 8.01
N ALA A 159 -12.85 8.32 7.78
CA ALA A 159 -13.85 8.18 8.84
C ALA A 159 -14.09 6.74 9.27
N GLN A 160 -13.42 5.77 8.64
CA GLN A 160 -13.55 4.37 8.98
C GLN A 160 -12.84 4.07 10.31
N PRO A 161 -13.39 3.17 11.14
CA PRO A 161 -12.72 2.77 12.36
C PRO A 161 -11.41 2.03 12.06
N PHE A 162 -10.37 2.39 12.79
CA PHE A 162 -9.11 1.65 12.77
C PHE A 162 -9.16 0.56 13.86
N TYR A 163 -9.10 -0.68 13.42
CA TYR A 163 -9.08 -1.83 14.33
C TYR A 163 -7.64 -2.26 14.60
N GLY A 164 -7.38 -2.62 15.84
CA GLY A 164 -6.18 -3.34 16.23
C GLY A 164 -6.26 -4.82 15.87
N PRO A 165 -5.25 -5.63 16.26
CA PRO A 165 -5.31 -7.06 16.13
C PRO A 165 -6.50 -7.63 16.93
N TYR A 166 -7.12 -8.67 16.39
CA TYR A 166 -8.20 -9.35 17.08
C TYR A 166 -7.67 -10.04 18.34
N VAL A 167 -8.30 -9.74 19.47
CA VAL A 167 -8.03 -10.38 20.76
C VAL A 167 -9.32 -11.05 21.24
N PRO A 168 -9.35 -12.37 21.43
CA PRO A 168 -10.60 -13.11 21.74
C PRO A 168 -11.15 -12.85 23.15
N GLY A 169 -10.38 -12.21 24.03
CA GLY A 169 -10.77 -11.86 25.39
C GLY A 169 -9.58 -11.46 26.26
N GLU A 170 -9.79 -11.32 27.56
CA GLU A 170 -8.71 -11.11 28.52
C GLU A 170 -7.82 -12.34 28.62
N GLY A 171 -6.50 -12.17 28.55
CA GLY A 171 -5.56 -13.27 28.63
C GLY A 171 -4.14 -12.86 28.22
N ARG A 172 -3.25 -13.84 28.25
CA ARG A 172 -1.90 -13.70 27.72
C ARG A 172 -1.85 -14.35 26.35
N TYR A 173 -1.30 -13.66 25.40
CA TYR A 173 -1.21 -14.11 24.00
C TYR A 173 0.20 -13.97 23.48
N ASP A 174 0.67 -14.98 22.77
CA ASP A 174 1.87 -14.91 21.95
C ASP A 174 1.52 -14.14 20.67
N MET A 175 1.67 -12.81 20.75
CA MET A 175 1.26 -11.92 19.66
C MET A 175 2.27 -11.86 18.53
N ASP A 176 3.54 -12.19 18.79
CA ASP A 176 4.62 -12.20 17.81
C ASP A 176 4.99 -13.61 17.31
N GLY A 177 4.32 -14.65 17.85
CA GLY A 177 4.50 -16.04 17.44
C GLY A 177 5.86 -16.65 17.81
N ASN A 178 6.55 -16.05 18.79
CA ASN A 178 7.87 -16.54 19.25
C ASN A 178 7.78 -17.67 20.27
N GLY A 179 6.57 -18.12 20.63
CA GLY A 179 6.30 -19.18 21.60
C GLY A 179 6.36 -18.72 23.06
N LYS A 180 6.49 -17.41 23.32
CA LYS A 180 6.51 -16.81 24.67
C LYS A 180 5.23 -16.00 24.90
N ILE A 181 4.65 -16.13 26.08
CA ILE A 181 3.42 -15.43 26.48
C ILE A 181 3.75 -14.34 27.49
#